data_b5df8bdb0c6b51dd5c8a4c6fe1914fce
#
_entry.id   b5df8bdb0c6b51dd5c8a4c6fe1914fce
#
_cell.length_a   1.000
_cell.length_b   1.000
_cell.length_c   1.000
_cell.angle_alpha   90.00
_cell.angle_beta   90.00
_cell.angle_gamma   90.00
#
_symmetry.space_group_name_H-M   'P 1'
#
loop_
_entity.id
_entity.type
_entity.pdbx_description
1 polymer ?
#
loop_
_entity_poly.entity_id
_entity_poly.type
_entity_poly.pdbx_seq_one_letter_code
_entity_poly.pdbx_strand_id
1 'polypeptide(L)'
;MGFSYFTAVKITTDMEIQLINDNLLAELHEKAKNSERLRMNFDLRTTLEDTSQRMLNTLEPGTHIPIHRHLKTSETVVCLGGCLDWVFYEELPNMDAGGPVHDGERAADETQFAETARFRVCPREGTYGIQVPQCAWHSVVAYEPSTFFEAKDGAYEI
;
A
#
# COMPACT_ATOMS: atom_id res chain seq x y z
N MET A 1 26.19 -15.36 -14.17
CA MET A 1 25.33 -16.44 -13.68
C MET A 1 24.72 -15.97 -12.37
N GLY A 2 23.53 -15.44 -12.42
CA GLY A 2 22.83 -14.93 -11.25
C GLY A 2 21.98 -16.02 -10.63
N PHE A 3 22.31 -16.45 -9.43
CA PHE A 3 21.46 -17.35 -8.65
C PHE A 3 20.33 -16.53 -8.03
N SER A 4 19.11 -16.74 -8.52
CA SER A 4 17.90 -16.30 -7.86
C SER A 4 17.69 -17.17 -6.61
N TYR A 5 18.00 -16.62 -5.45
CA TYR A 5 17.70 -17.28 -4.18
C TYR A 5 16.28 -16.89 -3.73
N PHE A 6 15.28 -17.54 -4.33
CA PHE A 6 14.04 -17.76 -3.62
C PHE A 6 14.38 -18.71 -2.47
N THR A 7 14.57 -18.19 -1.27
CA THR A 7 14.82 -19.03 -0.10
C THR A 7 13.50 -19.54 0.47
N ALA A 8 12.80 -20.37 -0.31
CA ALA A 8 11.76 -21.22 0.25
C ALA A 8 12.47 -22.46 0.81
N VAL A 9 12.40 -22.67 2.11
CA VAL A 9 12.92 -23.88 2.78
C VAL A 9 11.80 -24.91 2.85
N LYS A 10 11.92 -26.02 2.12
CA LYS A 10 11.02 -27.18 2.26
C LYS A 10 11.28 -27.87 3.59
N ILE A 11 10.29 -27.88 4.48
CA ILE A 11 10.43 -28.51 5.81
C ILE A 11 10.00 -29.97 5.82
N THR A 12 9.03 -30.37 5.09
CA THR A 12 8.67 -31.77 4.74
C THR A 12 7.46 -31.73 3.80
N THR A 13 7.47 -32.53 2.74
CA THR A 13 6.37 -32.73 1.78
C THR A 13 5.44 -31.51 1.58
N ASP A 14 5.72 -30.68 0.59
CA ASP A 14 4.86 -29.64 -0.01
C ASP A 14 4.55 -28.37 0.81
N MET A 15 5.20 -28.10 1.94
CA MET A 15 5.09 -26.80 2.61
C MET A 15 6.25 -25.88 2.21
N GLU A 16 5.93 -24.70 1.67
CA GLU A 16 6.90 -23.64 1.40
C GLU A 16 6.85 -22.59 2.51
N ILE A 17 8.02 -22.28 3.09
CA ILE A 17 8.16 -21.18 4.05
C ILE A 17 8.74 -19.98 3.30
N GLN A 18 8.00 -18.88 3.28
CA GLN A 18 8.46 -17.60 2.76
C GLN A 18 9.10 -16.77 3.88
N LEU A 19 10.40 -16.48 3.74
CA LEU A 19 11.07 -15.54 4.64
C LEU A 19 10.90 -14.11 4.12
N ILE A 20 10.56 -13.20 5.04
CA ILE A 20 10.60 -11.75 4.79
C ILE A 20 11.94 -11.27 5.33
N ASN A 21 12.90 -11.05 4.43
CA ASN A 21 14.27 -10.70 4.75
C ASN A 21 14.86 -9.73 3.72
N ASP A 22 16.07 -9.27 3.95
CA ASP A 22 16.74 -8.29 3.09
C ASP A 22 16.83 -8.72 1.63
N ASN A 23 17.01 -10.04 1.36
CA ASN A 23 17.07 -10.55 -0.01
C ASN A 23 15.74 -10.37 -0.74
N LEU A 24 14.62 -10.71 -0.09
CA LEU A 24 13.29 -10.50 -0.66
C LEU A 24 13.03 -9.01 -0.88
N LEU A 25 13.35 -8.17 0.11
CA LEU A 25 13.14 -6.72 -0.02
C LEU A 25 13.97 -6.13 -1.16
N ALA A 26 15.24 -6.53 -1.29
CA ALA A 26 16.09 -6.08 -2.38
C ALA A 26 15.54 -6.49 -3.77
N GLU A 27 15.03 -7.72 -3.90
CA GLU A 27 14.39 -8.19 -5.13
C GLU A 27 13.14 -7.36 -5.48
N LEU A 28 12.30 -7.06 -4.48
CA LEU A 28 11.09 -6.26 -4.68
C LEU A 28 11.45 -4.82 -5.08
N HIS A 29 12.50 -4.23 -4.50
CA HIS A 29 13.00 -2.91 -4.90
C HIS A 29 13.50 -2.89 -6.34
N GLU A 30 14.25 -3.91 -6.78
CA GLU A 30 14.67 -4.00 -8.18
C GLU A 30 13.47 -4.10 -9.14
N LYS A 31 12.44 -4.86 -8.77
CA LYS A 31 11.19 -4.93 -9.56
C LYS A 31 10.43 -3.60 -9.55
N ALA A 32 10.37 -2.91 -8.40
CA ALA A 32 9.73 -1.61 -8.28
C ALA A 32 10.40 -0.55 -9.14
N LYS A 33 11.74 -0.47 -9.14
CA LYS A 33 12.53 0.45 -9.98
C LYS A 33 12.27 0.25 -11.48
N ASN A 34 12.06 -0.99 -11.89
CA ASN A 34 11.80 -1.34 -13.30
C ASN A 34 10.30 -1.29 -13.66
N SER A 35 9.43 -0.97 -12.73
CA SER A 35 8.01 -0.76 -12.96
C SER A 35 7.72 0.68 -13.37
N GLU A 36 6.86 0.89 -14.37
CA GLU A 36 6.39 2.22 -14.75
C GLU A 36 5.75 2.99 -13.59
N ARG A 37 5.16 2.26 -12.63
CA ARG A 37 4.53 2.84 -11.44
C ARG A 37 5.50 3.11 -10.30
N LEU A 38 6.78 2.72 -10.42
CA LEU A 38 7.81 2.81 -9.36
C LEU A 38 7.37 2.15 -8.05
N ARG A 39 6.62 1.04 -8.17
CA ARG A 39 6.16 0.26 -7.02
C ARG A 39 5.91 -1.20 -7.39
N MET A 40 5.99 -2.06 -6.37
CA MET A 40 5.75 -3.50 -6.48
C MET A 40 5.00 -4.00 -5.26
N ASN A 41 3.99 -4.82 -5.50
CA ASN A 41 3.24 -5.50 -4.44
C ASN A 41 3.61 -6.98 -4.45
N PHE A 42 3.77 -7.56 -3.26
CA PHE A 42 4.00 -8.98 -3.07
C PHE A 42 2.90 -9.56 -2.16
N ASP A 43 2.04 -10.35 -2.74
CA ASP A 43 0.89 -10.96 -2.06
C ASP A 43 1.35 -12.15 -1.21
N LEU A 44 1.04 -12.13 0.07
CA LEU A 44 1.36 -13.19 1.03
C LEU A 44 0.17 -14.14 1.28
N ARG A 45 -0.95 -13.93 0.60
CA ARG A 45 -2.07 -14.87 0.69
C ARG A 45 -1.71 -16.17 0.01
N THR A 46 -2.25 -17.27 0.52
CA THR A 46 -2.07 -18.60 -0.07
C THR A 46 -3.07 -18.87 -1.20
N THR A 47 -4.24 -18.24 -1.12
CA THR A 47 -5.29 -18.29 -2.15
C THR A 47 -5.95 -16.92 -2.33
N LEU A 48 -6.65 -16.74 -3.43
CA LEU A 48 -7.41 -15.51 -3.70
C LEU A 48 -8.65 -15.38 -2.79
N GLU A 49 -9.11 -16.48 -2.23
CA GLU A 49 -10.25 -16.55 -1.31
C GLU A 49 -9.86 -16.26 0.14
N ASP A 50 -8.57 -16.09 0.44
CA ASP A 50 -8.12 -15.71 1.77
C ASP A 50 -8.81 -14.42 2.21
N THR A 51 -9.51 -14.49 3.34
CA THR A 51 -10.31 -13.38 3.87
C THR A 51 -9.51 -12.32 4.62
N SER A 52 -8.20 -12.46 4.67
CA SER A 52 -7.29 -11.47 5.23
C SER A 52 -6.26 -11.09 4.18
N GLN A 53 -6.28 -9.85 3.74
CA GLN A 53 -5.25 -9.31 2.86
C GLN A 53 -3.96 -9.14 3.65
N ARG A 54 -2.87 -9.69 3.12
CA ARG A 54 -1.52 -9.60 3.69
C ARG A 54 -0.56 -9.36 2.54
N MET A 55 0.11 -8.23 2.55
CA MET A 55 0.87 -7.78 1.39
C MET A 55 2.12 -7.01 1.80
N LEU A 56 3.21 -7.22 1.06
CA LEU A 56 4.33 -6.28 1.09
C LEU A 56 4.14 -5.28 -0.05
N ASN A 57 4.27 -4.02 0.28
CA ASN A 57 4.23 -2.91 -0.67
C ASN A 57 5.60 -2.25 -0.68
N THR A 58 6.26 -2.28 -1.82
CA THR A 58 7.58 -1.67 -2.03
C THR A 58 7.44 -0.47 -2.94
N LEU A 59 7.90 0.67 -2.47
CA LEU A 59 7.77 1.96 -3.12
C LEU A 59 9.15 2.58 -3.38
N GLU A 60 9.34 3.10 -4.58
CA GLU A 60 10.47 3.94 -4.93
C GLU A 60 10.06 5.43 -4.90
N PRO A 61 11.00 6.36 -4.64
CA PRO A 61 10.72 7.79 -4.74
C PRO A 61 10.14 8.16 -6.10
N GLY A 62 9.13 9.02 -6.09
CA GLY A 62 8.42 9.42 -7.31
C GLY A 62 7.22 8.53 -7.66
N THR A 63 6.99 7.43 -6.94
CA THR A 63 5.75 6.65 -7.10
C THR A 63 4.54 7.52 -6.74
N HIS A 64 3.47 7.37 -7.52
CA HIS A 64 2.20 8.04 -7.24
C HIS A 64 1.19 7.03 -6.67
N ILE A 65 0.78 7.23 -5.43
CA ILE A 65 -0.31 6.48 -4.81
C ILE A 65 -1.56 7.36 -4.87
N PRO A 66 -2.61 6.97 -5.59
CA PRO A 66 -3.85 7.73 -5.63
C PRO A 66 -4.45 7.91 -4.23
N ILE A 67 -5.14 9.03 -4.01
CA ILE A 67 -5.94 9.23 -2.80
C ILE A 67 -7.10 8.22 -2.83
N HIS A 68 -7.21 7.40 -1.80
CA HIS A 68 -8.22 6.33 -1.72
C HIS A 68 -8.67 6.11 -0.28
N ARG A 69 -9.69 5.28 -0.11
CA ARG A 69 -10.19 4.84 1.20
C ARG A 69 -10.72 3.42 1.15
N HIS A 70 -10.71 2.74 2.28
CA HIS A 70 -11.30 1.42 2.45
C HIS A 70 -12.66 1.55 3.13
N LEU A 71 -13.74 1.20 2.42
CA LEU A 71 -15.10 1.43 2.92
C LEU A 71 -15.54 0.42 3.97
N LYS A 72 -14.93 -0.78 3.99
CA LYS A 72 -15.40 -1.91 4.81
C LYS A 72 -14.49 -2.21 6.00
N THR A 73 -13.22 -1.86 5.92
CA THR A 73 -12.21 -2.27 6.89
C THR A 73 -11.25 -1.15 7.23
N SER A 74 -10.61 -1.25 8.38
CA SER A 74 -9.37 -0.53 8.69
C SER A 74 -8.18 -1.27 8.08
N GLU A 75 -7.03 -0.62 8.07
CA GLU A 75 -5.77 -1.15 7.57
C GLU A 75 -4.67 -0.96 8.61
N THR A 76 -3.92 -2.02 8.85
CA THR A 76 -2.73 -1.98 9.71
C THR A 76 -1.48 -2.05 8.85
N VAL A 77 -0.59 -1.09 9.03
CA VAL A 77 0.65 -1.00 8.29
C VAL A 77 1.84 -1.02 9.23
N VAL A 78 2.86 -1.81 8.88
CA VAL A 78 4.15 -1.85 9.58
C VAL A 78 5.27 -1.62 8.57
N CYS A 79 6.06 -0.58 8.76
CA CYS A 79 7.21 -0.27 7.92
C CYS A 79 8.38 -1.22 8.23
N LEU A 80 8.87 -1.91 7.22
CA LEU A 80 10.00 -2.83 7.32
C LEU A 80 11.34 -2.15 7.00
N GLY A 81 11.29 -1.06 6.23
CA GLY A 81 12.47 -0.28 5.87
C GLY A 81 12.11 0.98 5.11
N GLY A 82 13.00 1.98 5.17
CA GLY A 82 12.76 3.29 4.59
C GLY A 82 11.98 4.24 5.48
N CYS A 83 11.49 5.33 4.88
CA CYS A 83 10.66 6.34 5.53
C CYS A 83 9.54 6.79 4.59
N LEU A 84 8.34 6.83 5.13
CA LEU A 84 7.10 7.11 4.40
C LEU A 84 6.29 8.15 5.17
N ASP A 85 5.55 9.00 4.45
CA ASP A 85 4.49 9.80 5.06
C ASP A 85 3.13 9.23 4.66
N TRP A 86 2.28 8.94 5.64
CA TRP A 86 0.85 8.73 5.47
C TRP A 86 0.15 10.07 5.50
N VAL A 87 -0.53 10.40 4.41
CA VAL A 87 -1.22 11.68 4.24
C VAL A 87 -2.71 11.44 4.22
N PHE A 88 -3.43 12.14 5.09
CA PHE A 88 -4.88 12.06 5.20
C PHE A 88 -5.55 13.28 4.59
N TYR A 89 -6.75 13.05 4.06
CA TYR A 89 -7.47 14.06 3.30
C TYR A 89 -8.94 14.12 3.72
N GLU A 90 -9.55 15.27 3.49
CA GLU A 90 -10.99 15.43 3.44
C GLU A 90 -11.44 15.79 2.01
N GLU A 91 -12.63 15.30 1.66
CA GLU A 91 -13.28 15.63 0.40
C GLU A 91 -13.87 17.04 0.50
N LEU A 92 -13.48 17.93 -0.42
CA LEU A 92 -14.00 19.28 -0.45
C LEU A 92 -15.40 19.31 -1.09
N PRO A 93 -16.32 20.14 -0.58
CA PRO A 93 -17.60 20.36 -1.23
C PRO A 93 -17.40 20.87 -2.66
N ASN A 94 -18.05 20.26 -3.62
CA ASN A 94 -18.01 20.72 -5.00
C ASN A 94 -18.81 22.05 -5.08
N MET A 95 -18.12 23.20 -5.08
CA MET A 95 -18.74 24.54 -5.07
C MET A 95 -19.40 24.88 -6.41
N ASP A 96 -19.15 24.11 -7.47
CA ASP A 96 -19.68 24.34 -8.82
C ASP A 96 -20.91 23.47 -9.15
N ALA A 97 -21.43 22.67 -8.21
CA ALA A 97 -22.59 21.81 -8.43
C ALA A 97 -23.93 22.60 -8.39
N GLY A 98 -24.03 23.69 -9.14
CA GLY A 98 -25.24 24.50 -9.32
C GLY A 98 -26.15 24.07 -10.47
N GLY A 99 -26.02 22.84 -11.00
CA GLY A 99 -26.87 22.29 -12.06
C GLY A 99 -27.65 21.06 -11.61
N PRO A 100 -28.84 20.78 -12.20
CA PRO A 100 -29.62 19.57 -11.87
C PRO A 100 -28.80 18.33 -12.25
N VAL A 101 -28.61 17.44 -11.29
CA VAL A 101 -27.93 16.15 -11.46
C VAL A 101 -28.85 15.26 -12.32
N HIS A 102 -28.48 15.02 -13.56
CA HIS A 102 -29.03 13.90 -14.33
C HIS A 102 -28.31 12.63 -13.89
N ASP A 103 -29.09 11.55 -13.67
CA ASP A 103 -28.64 10.24 -13.30
C ASP A 103 -27.42 9.76 -14.15
N GLY A 104 -26.34 9.35 -13.49
CA GLY A 104 -25.27 8.59 -14.08
C GLY A 104 -23.91 9.28 -14.03
N GLU A 105 -23.01 8.67 -13.31
CA GLU A 105 -21.54 8.79 -13.41
C GLU A 105 -20.93 10.18 -13.19
N ARG A 106 -20.63 10.47 -11.91
CA ARG A 106 -19.57 11.45 -11.61
C ARG A 106 -18.25 10.83 -12.03
N ALA A 107 -17.61 11.43 -13.02
CA ALA A 107 -16.24 11.11 -13.35
C ALA A 107 -15.38 11.31 -12.10
N ALA A 108 -14.53 10.32 -11.78
CA ALA A 108 -13.64 10.32 -10.62
C ALA A 108 -12.62 11.48 -10.61
N ASP A 109 -12.64 12.34 -11.63
CA ASP A 109 -11.69 13.40 -11.90
C ASP A 109 -12.10 14.77 -11.33
N GLU A 110 -13.28 14.88 -10.69
CA GLU A 110 -13.78 16.17 -10.18
C GLU A 110 -13.77 16.28 -8.64
N THR A 111 -13.36 15.24 -7.92
CA THR A 111 -13.30 15.29 -6.47
C THR A 111 -12.05 16.04 -6.01
N GLN A 112 -12.25 17.18 -5.38
CA GLN A 112 -11.16 17.95 -4.78
C GLN A 112 -10.93 17.48 -3.35
N PHE A 113 -9.65 17.38 -2.96
CA PHE A 113 -9.24 16.97 -1.62
C PHE A 113 -8.36 18.02 -0.97
N ALA A 114 -8.52 18.22 0.33
CA ALA A 114 -7.59 18.99 1.15
C ALA A 114 -6.84 18.07 2.10
N GLU A 115 -5.53 18.25 2.21
CA GLU A 115 -4.72 17.55 3.21
C GLU A 115 -5.11 18.03 4.62
N THR A 116 -5.42 17.09 5.51
CA THR A 116 -5.83 17.38 6.89
C THR A 116 -4.79 16.95 7.92
N ALA A 117 -4.02 15.90 7.62
CA ALA A 117 -2.99 15.40 8.52
C ALA A 117 -1.90 14.64 7.75
N ARG A 118 -0.69 14.60 8.34
CA ARG A 118 0.44 13.86 7.79
C ARG A 118 1.23 13.24 8.94
N PHE A 119 1.51 11.96 8.81
CA PHE A 119 2.25 11.19 9.82
C PHE A 119 3.44 10.48 9.17
N ARG A 120 4.62 10.72 9.73
CA ARG A 120 5.82 10.02 9.32
C ARG A 120 5.89 8.65 9.96
N VAL A 121 6.04 7.62 9.14
CA VAL A 121 6.32 6.25 9.54
C VAL A 121 7.74 5.92 9.09
N CYS A 122 8.65 5.84 10.05
CA CYS A 122 10.08 5.73 9.82
C CYS A 122 10.72 4.98 11.00
N PRO A 123 11.05 3.69 10.87
CA PRO A 123 11.57 2.88 11.98
C PRO A 123 12.82 3.47 12.64
N ARG A 124 13.73 4.07 11.87
CA ARG A 124 14.92 4.69 12.42
C ARG A 124 14.65 5.96 13.24
N GLU A 125 13.44 6.54 13.10
CA GLU A 125 12.95 7.67 13.89
C GLU A 125 12.00 7.24 15.02
N GLY A 126 11.82 5.91 15.21
CA GLY A 126 11.02 5.33 16.29
C GLY A 126 9.53 5.18 16.01
N THR A 127 9.06 5.44 14.78
CA THR A 127 7.67 5.21 14.36
C THR A 127 7.64 4.04 13.39
N TYR A 128 7.06 2.93 13.82
CA TYR A 128 7.16 1.66 13.11
C TYR A 128 5.96 1.36 12.19
N GLY A 129 4.82 1.95 12.44
CA GLY A 129 3.62 1.66 11.67
C GLY A 129 2.48 2.63 11.96
N ILE A 130 1.37 2.40 11.31
CA ILE A 130 0.16 3.20 11.46
C ILE A 130 -1.08 2.33 11.31
N GLN A 131 -2.12 2.64 12.09
CA GLN A 131 -3.46 2.09 11.92
C GLN A 131 -4.31 3.11 11.18
N VAL A 132 -4.69 2.79 9.94
CA VAL A 132 -5.55 3.63 9.11
C VAL A 132 -7.02 3.27 9.40
N PRO A 133 -7.84 4.23 9.88
CA PRO A 133 -9.24 3.95 10.15
C PRO A 133 -10.03 3.63 8.88
N GLN A 134 -11.11 2.85 9.06
CA GLN A 134 -12.12 2.66 8.01
C GLN A 134 -12.63 4.02 7.48
N CYS A 135 -12.85 4.11 6.18
CA CYS A 135 -13.35 5.29 5.46
C CYS A 135 -12.42 6.51 5.44
N ALA A 136 -11.24 6.47 6.06
CA ALA A 136 -10.29 7.58 6.01
C ALA A 136 -9.68 7.71 4.60
N TRP A 137 -9.84 8.88 3.96
CA TRP A 137 -9.15 9.21 2.73
C TRP A 137 -7.67 9.37 2.99
N HIS A 138 -6.83 8.65 2.27
CA HIS A 138 -5.39 8.69 2.48
C HIS A 138 -4.58 8.38 1.21
N SER A 139 -3.32 8.72 1.28
CA SER A 139 -2.28 8.36 0.31
C SER A 139 -0.95 8.18 1.04
N VAL A 140 0.07 7.71 0.33
CA VAL A 140 1.41 7.46 0.87
C VAL A 140 2.44 8.16 0.00
N VAL A 141 3.42 8.81 0.64
CA VAL A 141 4.55 9.45 -0.03
C VAL A 141 5.84 8.77 0.41
N ALA A 142 6.61 8.27 -0.55
CA ALA A 142 7.93 7.70 -0.30
C ALA A 142 9.03 8.71 -0.67
N TYR A 143 9.89 9.06 0.29
CA TYR A 143 11.04 9.96 0.08
C TYR A 143 12.33 9.21 -0.24
N GLU A 144 12.36 7.95 0.11
CA GLU A 144 13.45 7.01 -0.15
C GLU A 144 12.85 5.64 -0.46
N PRO A 145 13.63 4.69 -1.02
CA PRO A 145 13.16 3.32 -1.21
C PRO A 145 12.62 2.76 0.10
N SER A 146 11.36 2.34 0.09
CA SER A 146 10.66 1.95 1.31
C SER A 146 9.79 0.72 1.09
N THR A 147 9.71 -0.14 2.10
CA THR A 147 8.82 -1.30 2.09
C THR A 147 8.02 -1.36 3.37
N PHE A 148 6.72 -1.61 3.24
CA PHE A 148 5.82 -1.84 4.37
C PHE A 148 4.99 -3.09 4.17
N PHE A 149 4.64 -3.73 5.29
CA PHE A 149 3.64 -4.78 5.37
C PHE A 149 2.28 -4.16 5.66
N GLU A 150 1.29 -4.60 4.92
CA GLU A 150 -0.11 -4.20 5.05
C GLU A 150 -0.96 -5.42 5.41
N ALA A 151 -1.80 -5.27 6.42
CA ALA A 151 -2.85 -6.24 6.75
C ALA A 151 -4.21 -5.55 6.80
N LYS A 152 -5.19 -6.18 6.16
CA LYS A 152 -6.56 -5.70 6.07
C LYS A 152 -7.53 -6.88 6.02
N ASP A 153 -8.66 -6.77 6.74
CA ASP A 153 -9.71 -7.78 6.67
C ASP A 153 -10.41 -7.78 5.31
N GLY A 154 -10.89 -8.95 4.93
CA GLY A 154 -11.59 -9.15 3.67
C GLY A 154 -10.67 -9.63 2.55
N ALA A 155 -11.28 -10.24 1.53
CA ALA A 155 -10.58 -10.57 0.30
C ALA A 155 -10.20 -9.29 -0.44
N TYR A 156 -9.14 -9.36 -1.24
CA TYR A 156 -8.75 -8.24 -2.10
C TYR A 156 -9.85 -8.01 -3.14
N GLU A 157 -10.40 -6.81 -3.14
CA GLU A 157 -11.35 -6.35 -4.17
C GLU A 157 -10.58 -5.45 -5.16
N ILE A 158 -10.64 -5.80 -6.45
CA ILE A 158 -10.05 -5.03 -7.55
C ILE A 158 -10.91 -3.81 -7.84
#